data_c9785462a66ac324a7f4a994ecfc433e
#
_entry.id   c9785462a66ac324a7f4a994ecfc433e
#
_cell.length_a   1.000
_cell.length_b   1.000
_cell.length_c   1.000
_cell.angle_alpha   90.00
_cell.angle_beta   90.00
_cell.angle_gamma   90.00
#
_symmetry.space_group_name_H-M   'P 1'
#
loop_
_entity.id
_entity.type
_entity.pdbx_description
1 polymer ?
#
loop_
_entity_poly.entity_id
_entity_poly.type
_entity_poly.pdbx_seq_one_letter_code
_entity_poly.pdbx_strand_id
1 'polypeptide(L)'
;MKTGSAGRIVATLLIALLAPSGWALDKVTPEEARAIAKEAYIFNYPMVMMYRSMYQQALDPKSGVGFGNWLHLGTSTPKDTTIVSPNNDTPYSYAWVDLRAEPWVVTLPKIEKNRFYTSQWDDLWGYVLDNPGSVEDGNDGVSVLLASP
;
A
#
# COMPACT_ATOMS: atom_id res chain seq x y z
N MET A 1 -77.59 -0.43 15.92
CA MET A 1 -76.90 -1.45 16.78
C MET A 1 -75.41 -1.20 16.77
N LYS A 2 -74.83 -0.92 17.93
CA LYS A 2 -73.44 -0.66 18.17
C LYS A 2 -72.68 -1.96 18.31
N THR A 3 -71.54 -2.14 17.59
CA THR A 3 -70.50 -3.05 17.96
C THR A 3 -69.22 -2.59 17.17
N GLY A 4 -68.06 -2.24 17.62
CA GLY A 4 -67.39 -2.50 18.86
C GLY A 4 -65.94 -2.31 18.47
N SER A 5 -65.39 -1.12 18.77
CA SER A 5 -64.01 -0.76 18.53
C SER A 5 -63.18 -1.29 19.70
N ALA A 6 -62.58 -2.48 19.57
CA ALA A 6 -61.67 -3.00 20.58
C ALA A 6 -60.68 -4.03 19.98
N GLY A 7 -59.86 -3.62 19.05
CA GLY A 7 -58.93 -4.56 18.42
C GLY A 7 -57.61 -3.96 17.87
N ARG A 8 -57.29 -2.71 18.19
CA ARG A 8 -56.15 -2.06 17.56
C ARG A 8 -55.05 -1.54 18.49
N ILE A 9 -55.00 -1.91 19.74
CA ILE A 9 -54.02 -1.34 20.72
C ILE A 9 -52.98 -2.35 21.20
N VAL A 10 -52.96 -3.59 20.75
CA VAL A 10 -52.01 -4.60 21.28
C VAL A 10 -50.79 -4.83 20.39
N ALA A 11 -50.71 -4.24 19.19
CA ALA A 11 -49.62 -4.52 18.25
C ALA A 11 -48.42 -3.54 18.31
N THR A 12 -48.44 -2.52 19.17
CA THR A 12 -47.41 -1.45 19.13
C THR A 12 -46.40 -1.49 20.29
N LEU A 13 -46.46 -2.48 21.18
CA LEU A 13 -45.61 -2.50 22.39
C LEU A 13 -44.55 -3.60 22.42
N LEU A 14 -44.26 -4.32 21.33
CA LEU A 14 -43.31 -5.43 21.33
C LEU A 14 -42.07 -5.20 20.42
N ILE A 15 -41.87 -4.01 19.88
CA ILE A 15 -40.68 -3.72 19.02
C ILE A 15 -39.60 -2.94 19.77
N ALA A 16 -39.81 -2.57 21.02
CA ALA A 16 -38.84 -1.76 21.79
C ALA A 16 -37.79 -2.57 22.59
N LEU A 17 -37.71 -3.89 22.43
CA LEU A 17 -36.81 -4.76 23.25
C LEU A 17 -35.71 -5.46 22.44
N LEU A 18 -35.51 -5.13 21.18
CA LEU A 18 -34.39 -5.59 20.39
C LEU A 18 -33.54 -4.40 19.91
N ALA A 19 -33.26 -3.45 20.79
CA ALA A 19 -32.11 -2.62 20.59
C ALA A 19 -30.87 -3.54 20.74
N PRO A 20 -30.01 -3.68 19.71
CA PRO A 20 -28.77 -4.39 19.92
C PRO A 20 -28.09 -3.70 21.09
N SER A 21 -27.77 -4.48 22.13
CA SER A 21 -26.92 -4.04 23.22
C SER A 21 -25.72 -3.39 22.57
N GLY A 22 -25.67 -2.05 22.55
CA GLY A 22 -24.50 -1.34 22.06
C GLY A 22 -23.33 -1.97 22.78
N TRP A 23 -22.40 -2.50 22.05
CA TRP A 23 -21.14 -2.96 22.59
C TRP A 23 -20.60 -1.77 23.35
N ALA A 24 -20.70 -1.84 24.70
CA ALA A 24 -20.03 -0.88 25.53
C ALA A 24 -18.56 -1.05 25.19
N LEU A 25 -18.05 -0.17 24.35
CA LEU A 25 -16.61 -0.02 24.18
C LEU A 25 -16.09 0.26 25.60
N ASP A 26 -15.50 -0.75 26.23
CA ASP A 26 -14.79 -0.54 27.49
C ASP A 26 -13.94 0.69 27.29
N LYS A 27 -14.06 1.65 28.21
CA LYS A 27 -13.34 2.91 28.09
C LYS A 27 -11.85 2.58 28.19
N VAL A 28 -11.15 2.62 27.07
CA VAL A 28 -9.71 2.45 27.00
C VAL A 28 -9.08 3.49 27.89
N THR A 29 -8.24 3.07 28.84
CA THR A 29 -7.51 3.98 29.70
C THR A 29 -6.47 4.78 28.91
N PRO A 30 -6.03 5.96 29.37
CA PRO A 30 -4.97 6.70 28.71
C PRO A 30 -3.66 5.89 28.56
N GLU A 31 -3.36 5.02 29.51
CA GLU A 31 -2.21 4.13 29.52
C GLU A 31 -2.31 3.08 28.42
N GLU A 32 -3.45 2.41 28.30
CA GLU A 32 -3.74 1.45 27.24
C GLU A 32 -3.73 2.13 25.88
N ALA A 33 -4.33 3.31 25.76
CA ALA A 33 -4.31 4.08 24.52
C ALA A 33 -2.89 4.41 24.05
N ARG A 34 -1.99 4.80 24.98
CA ARG A 34 -0.57 5.05 24.66
C ARG A 34 0.14 3.77 24.23
N ALA A 35 -0.12 2.65 24.90
CA ALA A 35 0.49 1.35 24.55
C ALA A 35 0.07 0.92 23.14
N ILE A 36 -1.23 0.97 22.85
CA ILE A 36 -1.78 0.65 21.51
C ILE A 36 -1.22 1.60 20.44
N ALA A 37 -1.18 2.90 20.72
CA ALA A 37 -0.65 3.88 19.79
C ALA A 37 0.84 3.66 19.48
N LYS A 38 1.63 3.29 20.48
CA LYS A 38 3.05 2.95 20.31
C LYS A 38 3.22 1.71 19.43
N GLU A 39 2.47 0.67 19.68
CA GLU A 39 2.51 -0.57 18.89
C GLU A 39 2.05 -0.31 17.46
N ALA A 40 0.95 0.39 17.27
CA ALA A 40 0.45 0.80 15.96
C ALA A 40 1.47 1.65 15.19
N TYR A 41 2.17 2.57 15.85
CA TYR A 41 3.22 3.37 15.24
C TYR A 41 4.38 2.50 14.73
N ILE A 42 4.87 1.58 15.57
CA ILE A 42 5.98 0.69 15.21
C ILE A 42 5.55 -0.22 14.04
N PHE A 43 4.35 -0.79 14.13
CA PHE A 43 3.80 -1.67 13.09
C PHE A 43 3.65 -0.97 11.73
N ASN A 44 3.14 0.27 11.73
CA ASN A 44 2.88 1.01 10.49
C ASN A 44 4.09 1.80 9.97
N TYR A 45 5.19 1.85 10.71
CA TYR A 45 6.34 2.66 10.33
C TYR A 45 6.89 2.36 8.92
N PRO A 46 7.09 1.09 8.50
CA PRO A 46 7.55 0.78 7.15
C PRO A 46 6.60 1.34 6.08
N MET A 47 5.30 1.12 6.25
CA MET A 47 4.28 1.62 5.31
C MET A 47 4.30 3.15 5.19
N VAL A 48 4.44 3.87 6.30
CA VAL A 48 4.52 5.34 6.30
C VAL A 48 5.77 5.82 5.55
N MET A 49 6.90 5.13 5.71
CA MET A 49 8.13 5.46 5.00
C MET A 49 8.04 5.16 3.50
N MET A 50 7.45 4.04 3.12
CA MET A 50 7.17 3.71 1.71
C MET A 50 6.21 4.73 1.10
N TYR A 51 5.14 5.10 1.80
CA TYR A 51 4.21 6.13 1.36
C TYR A 51 4.90 7.48 1.16
N ARG A 52 5.80 7.88 2.05
CA ARG A 52 6.61 9.10 1.92
C ARG A 52 7.46 9.06 0.64
N SER A 53 8.13 7.94 0.37
CA SER A 53 8.93 7.76 -0.83
C SER A 53 8.08 7.82 -2.10
N MET A 54 6.93 7.14 -2.08
CA MET A 54 5.94 7.20 -3.15
C MET A 54 5.49 8.64 -3.42
N TYR A 55 5.14 9.39 -2.37
CA TYR A 55 4.74 10.77 -2.53
C TYR A 55 5.83 11.60 -3.22
N GLN A 56 7.06 11.52 -2.74
CA GLN A 56 8.19 12.29 -3.28
C GLN A 56 8.52 11.90 -4.73
N GLN A 57 8.43 10.64 -5.08
CA GLN A 57 8.83 10.13 -6.39
C GLN A 57 7.71 10.15 -7.42
N ALA A 58 6.45 10.05 -7.01
CA ALA A 58 5.32 9.97 -7.92
C ALA A 58 4.36 11.18 -7.84
N LEU A 59 4.07 11.71 -6.64
CA LEU A 59 2.96 12.63 -6.44
C LEU A 59 3.36 14.09 -6.16
N ASP A 60 4.57 14.32 -5.68
CA ASP A 60 5.04 15.67 -5.37
C ASP A 60 5.01 16.55 -6.64
N PRO A 61 4.34 17.71 -6.61
CA PRO A 61 4.23 18.60 -7.79
C PRO A 61 5.57 19.10 -8.35
N LYS A 62 6.65 19.00 -7.56
CA LYS A 62 7.98 19.51 -7.96
C LYS A 62 8.91 18.38 -8.43
N SER A 63 8.76 17.18 -7.91
CA SER A 63 9.69 16.08 -8.14
C SER A 63 9.03 14.79 -8.63
N GLY A 64 7.71 14.64 -8.43
CA GLY A 64 6.99 13.44 -8.79
C GLY A 64 6.82 13.26 -10.30
N VAL A 65 6.98 12.03 -10.76
CA VAL A 65 6.82 11.69 -12.20
C VAL A 65 5.46 11.11 -12.55
N GLY A 66 4.60 10.88 -11.55
CA GLY A 66 3.29 10.21 -11.70
C GLY A 66 3.37 8.70 -11.58
N PHE A 67 2.22 8.06 -11.32
CA PHE A 67 2.11 6.60 -11.35
C PHE A 67 2.36 6.05 -12.75
N GLY A 68 2.99 4.88 -12.84
CA GLY A 68 3.28 4.20 -14.11
C GLY A 68 4.40 4.83 -14.94
N ASN A 69 5.03 5.89 -14.45
CA ASN A 69 6.18 6.51 -15.10
C ASN A 69 7.47 6.14 -14.40
N TRP A 70 8.54 6.02 -15.18
CA TRP A 70 9.85 5.70 -14.67
C TRP A 70 10.62 6.96 -14.23
N LEU A 71 11.14 6.90 -12.99
CA LEU A 71 12.12 7.85 -12.49
C LEU A 71 13.51 7.18 -12.59
N HIS A 72 14.33 7.66 -13.50
CA HIS A 72 15.69 7.16 -13.68
C HIS A 72 16.68 7.99 -12.87
N LEU A 73 17.43 7.33 -12.01
CA LEU A 73 18.48 7.93 -11.19
C LEU A 73 19.82 7.30 -11.56
N GLY A 74 20.85 8.14 -11.65
CA GLY A 74 22.21 7.67 -11.70
C GLY A 74 22.67 7.07 -10.37
N THR A 75 23.97 6.88 -10.24
CA THR A 75 24.57 6.48 -8.96
C THR A 75 24.43 7.60 -7.93
N SER A 76 24.15 7.24 -6.69
CA SER A 76 24.00 8.20 -5.60
C SER A 76 25.34 8.84 -5.21
N THR A 77 25.27 10.06 -4.73
CA THR A 77 26.39 10.85 -4.24
C THR A 77 26.19 11.20 -2.77
N PRO A 78 27.20 11.68 -2.04
CA PRO A 78 27.03 12.13 -0.65
C PRO A 78 26.02 13.27 -0.46
N LYS A 79 25.53 13.90 -1.53
CA LYS A 79 24.48 14.93 -1.50
C LYS A 79 23.06 14.34 -1.47
N ASP A 80 22.93 13.07 -1.80
CA ASP A 80 21.65 12.37 -1.85
C ASP A 80 21.28 11.86 -0.46
N THR A 81 20.56 12.68 0.30
CA THR A 81 20.20 12.42 1.71
C THR A 81 18.74 12.03 1.90
N THR A 82 17.98 11.84 0.84
CA THR A 82 16.56 11.50 0.89
C THR A 82 16.29 10.05 1.22
N ILE A 83 17.24 9.18 0.90
CA ILE A 83 17.21 7.73 1.18
C ILE A 83 18.36 7.39 2.13
N VAL A 84 18.08 6.53 3.12
CA VAL A 84 19.08 6.04 4.05
C VAL A 84 19.98 5.03 3.34
N SER A 85 21.29 5.24 3.37
CA SER A 85 22.30 4.35 2.78
C SER A 85 22.05 4.02 1.29
N PRO A 86 21.92 5.03 0.42
CA PRO A 86 21.70 4.78 -0.99
C PRO A 86 22.92 4.06 -1.61
N ASN A 87 22.62 3.17 -2.56
CA ASN A 87 23.66 2.48 -3.32
C ASN A 87 24.34 3.46 -4.31
N ASN A 88 25.65 3.47 -4.34
CA ASN A 88 26.44 4.31 -5.25
C ASN A 88 27.14 3.52 -6.37
N ASP A 89 26.91 2.21 -6.46
CA ASP A 89 27.60 1.34 -7.41
C ASP A 89 26.81 1.11 -8.69
N THR A 90 25.47 1.15 -8.62
CA THR A 90 24.58 0.87 -9.76
C THR A 90 23.54 1.97 -9.94
N PRO A 91 23.13 2.26 -11.20
CA PRO A 91 21.98 3.13 -11.45
C PRO A 91 20.68 2.44 -11.09
N TYR A 92 19.67 3.24 -10.74
CA TYR A 92 18.33 2.79 -10.40
C TYR A 92 17.27 3.41 -11.28
N SER A 93 16.22 2.64 -11.50
CA SER A 93 14.97 3.13 -12.08
C SER A 93 13.83 2.75 -11.14
N TYR A 94 13.02 3.73 -10.75
CA TYR A 94 11.88 3.53 -9.87
C TYR A 94 10.58 3.80 -10.63
N ALA A 95 9.56 3.00 -10.37
CA ALA A 95 8.20 3.27 -10.79
C ALA A 95 7.24 2.93 -9.65
N TRP A 96 6.18 3.70 -9.52
CA TRP A 96 5.08 3.43 -8.62
C TRP A 96 3.86 3.10 -9.44
N VAL A 97 3.17 2.02 -9.09
CA VAL A 97 1.96 1.57 -9.79
C VAL A 97 0.80 1.44 -8.81
N ASP A 98 -0.39 1.83 -9.25
CA ASP A 98 -1.62 1.68 -8.47
C ASP A 98 -2.46 0.55 -9.06
N LEU A 99 -2.32 -0.64 -8.48
CA LEU A 99 -3.02 -1.84 -8.93
C LEU A 99 -4.51 -1.85 -8.57
N ARG A 100 -4.98 -0.88 -7.79
CA ARG A 100 -6.42 -0.73 -7.50
C ARG A 100 -7.18 -0.18 -8.69
N ALA A 101 -6.48 0.57 -9.56
CA ALA A 101 -7.07 1.16 -10.75
C ALA A 101 -7.14 0.16 -11.90
N GLU A 102 -6.03 -0.53 -12.18
CA GLU A 102 -5.92 -1.48 -13.28
C GLU A 102 -4.67 -2.36 -13.13
N PRO A 103 -4.63 -3.54 -13.78
CA PRO A 103 -3.40 -4.33 -13.91
C PRO A 103 -2.38 -3.61 -14.80
N TRP A 104 -1.10 -3.84 -14.53
CA TRP A 104 0.01 -3.26 -15.30
C TRP A 104 0.85 -4.34 -15.95
N VAL A 105 1.32 -4.09 -17.18
CA VAL A 105 2.35 -4.90 -17.83
C VAL A 105 3.66 -4.14 -17.78
N VAL A 106 4.65 -4.74 -17.15
CA VAL A 106 6.03 -4.22 -17.12
C VAL A 106 6.87 -5.03 -18.09
N THR A 107 7.50 -4.34 -19.04
CA THR A 107 8.41 -4.95 -20.00
C THR A 107 9.83 -4.54 -19.69
N LEU A 108 10.66 -5.51 -19.35
CA LEU A 108 12.09 -5.35 -19.20
C LEU A 108 12.76 -5.63 -20.53
N PRO A 109 13.57 -4.72 -21.07
CA PRO A 109 14.13 -4.84 -22.40
C PRO A 109 15.24 -5.90 -22.47
N LYS A 110 15.54 -6.35 -23.69
CA LYS A 110 16.75 -7.11 -23.94
C LYS A 110 18.00 -6.26 -23.65
N ILE A 111 18.93 -6.86 -22.92
CA ILE A 111 20.24 -6.25 -22.61
C ILE A 111 21.39 -7.19 -23.01
N GLU A 112 22.62 -6.72 -22.89
CA GLU A 112 23.80 -7.53 -23.20
C GLU A 112 23.89 -8.76 -22.29
N LYS A 113 24.26 -9.90 -22.83
CA LYS A 113 24.27 -11.20 -22.14
C LYS A 113 25.15 -11.27 -20.89
N ASN A 114 26.18 -10.42 -20.81
CA ASN A 114 27.11 -10.36 -19.69
C ASN A 114 26.78 -9.26 -18.68
N ARG A 115 25.65 -8.60 -18.82
CA ARG A 115 25.15 -7.60 -17.86
C ARG A 115 24.23 -8.24 -16.85
N PHE A 116 24.39 -7.85 -15.60
CA PHE A 116 23.45 -8.17 -14.53
C PHE A 116 22.39 -7.06 -14.43
N TYR A 117 21.15 -7.45 -14.25
CA TYR A 117 20.08 -6.58 -13.81
C TYR A 117 19.10 -7.34 -12.92
N THR A 118 18.36 -6.61 -12.12
CA THR A 118 17.25 -7.11 -11.31
C THR A 118 16.15 -6.06 -11.25
N SER A 119 14.91 -6.50 -11.22
CA SER A 119 13.72 -5.67 -11.04
C SER A 119 13.01 -6.13 -9.78
N GLN A 120 13.29 -5.49 -8.67
CA GLN A 120 12.69 -5.83 -7.38
C GLN A 120 11.35 -5.12 -7.22
N TRP A 121 10.33 -5.88 -6.86
CA TRP A 121 8.98 -5.38 -6.64
C TRP A 121 8.57 -5.57 -5.19
N ASP A 122 8.24 -4.46 -4.57
CA ASP A 122 7.95 -4.40 -3.14
C ASP A 122 6.51 -3.93 -2.92
N ASP A 123 5.87 -4.46 -1.89
CA ASP A 123 4.64 -3.89 -1.36
C ASP A 123 4.92 -2.68 -0.45
N LEU A 124 3.86 -2.04 0.04
CA LEU A 124 4.00 -0.89 0.95
C LEU A 124 4.59 -1.26 2.32
N TRP A 125 4.68 -2.54 2.67
CA TRP A 125 5.33 -3.01 3.88
C TRP A 125 6.82 -3.29 3.68
N GLY A 126 7.31 -3.22 2.44
CA GLY A 126 8.69 -3.54 2.07
C GLY A 126 8.94 -5.04 1.89
N TYR A 127 7.90 -5.83 1.71
CA TYR A 127 8.06 -7.23 1.30
C TYR A 127 8.36 -7.30 -0.18
N VAL A 128 9.40 -8.04 -0.54
CA VAL A 128 9.71 -8.35 -1.93
C VAL A 128 8.67 -9.36 -2.44
N LEU A 129 7.88 -8.94 -3.41
CA LEU A 129 6.84 -9.75 -4.04
C LEU A 129 7.42 -10.63 -5.14
N ASP A 130 8.33 -10.07 -5.93
CA ASP A 130 9.01 -10.74 -7.02
C ASP A 130 10.30 -10.01 -7.38
N ASN A 131 11.19 -10.67 -8.08
CA ASN A 131 12.50 -10.13 -8.41
C ASN A 131 13.01 -10.61 -9.79
N PRO A 132 12.26 -10.39 -10.88
CA PRO A 132 12.68 -10.78 -12.21
C PRO A 132 14.00 -10.14 -12.59
N GLY A 133 14.82 -10.88 -13.30
CA GLY A 133 16.16 -10.41 -13.66
C GLY A 133 17.05 -11.42 -14.37
N SER A 134 18.30 -11.05 -14.56
CA SER A 134 19.28 -11.83 -15.33
C SER A 134 19.45 -13.27 -14.87
N VAL A 135 19.24 -13.54 -13.57
CA VAL A 135 19.51 -14.87 -12.99
C VAL A 135 18.39 -15.85 -13.33
N GLU A 136 17.13 -15.41 -13.24
CA GLU A 136 15.96 -16.27 -13.45
C GLU A 136 15.44 -16.21 -14.89
N ASP A 137 15.40 -15.01 -15.48
CA ASP A 137 14.75 -14.77 -16.78
C ASP A 137 15.76 -14.60 -17.93
N GLY A 138 17.04 -14.47 -17.61
CA GLY A 138 18.07 -14.18 -18.59
C GLY A 138 18.01 -12.73 -19.11
N ASN A 139 18.68 -12.46 -20.23
CA ASN A 139 18.88 -11.12 -20.76
C ASN A 139 18.16 -10.84 -22.08
N ASP A 140 17.28 -11.74 -22.54
CA ASP A 140 16.57 -11.58 -23.81
C ASP A 140 15.30 -10.72 -23.72
N GLY A 141 15.02 -10.18 -22.54
CA GLY A 141 13.83 -9.39 -22.22
C GLY A 141 12.68 -10.24 -21.67
N VAL A 142 11.88 -9.65 -20.79
CA VAL A 142 10.72 -10.33 -20.20
C VAL A 142 9.57 -9.32 -19.99
N SER A 143 8.35 -9.79 -20.15
CA SER A 143 7.16 -9.01 -19.81
C SER A 143 6.42 -9.70 -18.67
N VAL A 144 6.08 -8.94 -17.64
CA VAL A 144 5.46 -9.44 -16.42
C VAL A 144 4.15 -8.68 -16.18
N LEU A 145 3.10 -9.41 -15.81
CA LEU A 145 1.81 -8.85 -15.44
C LEU A 145 1.76 -8.62 -13.94
N LEU A 146 1.51 -7.38 -13.55
CA LEU A 146 1.19 -6.99 -12.17
C LEU A 146 -0.32 -6.86 -12.04
N ALA A 147 -0.93 -7.63 -11.15
CA ALA A 147 -2.35 -7.54 -10.85
C ALA A 147 -2.58 -7.67 -9.35
N SER A 148 -3.59 -6.97 -8.84
CA SER A 148 -4.10 -7.23 -7.49
C SER A 148 -4.93 -8.52 -7.49
N PRO A 149 -5.09 -9.16 -6.33
CA PRO A 149 -5.99 -10.29 -6.15
C PRO A 149 -7.44 -9.95 -6.52
#